data_0484871856d07022a7d64f89e90eecbd
#
_entry.id   0484871856d07022a7d64f89e90eecbd
#
_cell.length_a   1.000
_cell.length_b   1.000
_cell.length_c   1.000
_cell.angle_alpha   90.00
_cell.angle_beta   90.00
_cell.angle_gamma   90.00
#
_symmetry.space_group_name_H-M   'P 1'
#
loop_
_entity.id
_entity.type
_entity.pdbx_description
1 polymer ?
#
loop_
_entity_poly.entity_id
_entity_poly.type
_entity_poly.pdbx_seq_one_letter_code
_entity_poly.pdbx_strand_id
1 'polypeptide(L)'
;MRVLWGLLAAAAGWAADAPRLVYSKSFPGSRPAFVEVRLDGTGDCEYREAPDEDNPLKFRLSEADARAIFALAGRLDRFTRPLEANLKVANMGIKTFRFEEGATRNEVKFNYSLDPDAHAIADWFERIAETEQHFINLERSARFDKLGVYKAILNLEASHDRKRLVAPEQFLPLLDRVAKNDSYVHMARERAAALAEAFRAPKAKPE
;
A
#
# COMPACT_ATOMS: atom_id res chain seq x y z
N MET A 1 28.33 57.61 13.71
CA MET A 1 27.71 56.61 12.83
C MET A 1 27.61 55.31 13.61
N ARG A 2 26.41 54.96 14.07
CA ARG A 2 26.14 53.72 14.78
C ARG A 2 25.31 52.83 13.83
N VAL A 3 25.89 51.71 13.38
CA VAL A 3 25.23 50.72 12.53
C VAL A 3 24.52 49.73 13.46
N LEU A 4 23.18 49.76 13.48
CA LEU A 4 22.36 48.73 14.12
C LEU A 4 22.32 47.51 13.19
N TRP A 5 22.86 46.39 13.66
CA TRP A 5 22.63 45.08 13.07
C TRP A 5 21.32 44.52 13.64
N GLY A 6 20.28 44.46 12.80
CA GLY A 6 19.06 43.78 13.11
C GLY A 6 19.25 42.26 12.94
N LEU A 7 19.16 41.52 14.04
CA LEU A 7 19.04 40.04 14.03
C LEU A 7 17.66 39.66 13.50
N LEU A 8 17.56 39.18 12.26
CA LEU A 8 16.41 38.44 11.81
C LEU A 8 16.48 37.04 12.43
N ALA A 9 15.65 36.80 13.46
CA ALA A 9 15.36 35.46 13.94
C ALA A 9 14.43 34.77 12.93
N ALA A 10 14.98 33.88 12.10
CA ALA A 10 14.19 32.98 11.31
C ALA A 10 13.51 32.00 12.26
N ALA A 11 12.21 32.20 12.49
CA ALA A 11 11.35 31.17 13.10
C ALA A 11 11.31 29.96 12.16
N ALA A 12 12.10 28.93 12.46
CA ALA A 12 11.92 27.62 11.86
C ALA A 12 10.53 27.13 12.30
N GLY A 13 9.51 27.35 11.47
CA GLY A 13 8.21 26.74 11.62
C GLY A 13 8.42 25.23 11.56
N TRP A 14 8.17 24.55 12.68
CA TRP A 14 8.03 23.11 12.69
C TRP A 14 6.84 22.79 11.79
N ALA A 15 7.11 22.20 10.63
CA ALA A 15 6.05 21.60 9.83
C ALA A 15 5.38 20.55 10.73
N ALA A 16 4.11 20.76 11.07
CA ALA A 16 3.33 19.73 11.75
C ALA A 16 3.47 18.46 10.93
N ASP A 17 3.91 17.36 11.56
CA ASP A 17 4.06 16.08 10.88
C ASP A 17 2.72 15.73 10.22
N ALA A 18 2.77 15.52 8.91
CA ALA A 18 1.58 15.17 8.14
C ALA A 18 0.92 13.93 8.75
N PRO A 19 -0.44 13.87 8.78
CA PRO A 19 -1.14 12.73 9.35
C PRO A 19 -0.72 11.44 8.64
N ARG A 20 -0.55 10.37 9.41
CA ARG A 20 -0.13 9.07 8.92
C ARG A 20 -1.05 7.98 9.42
N LEU A 21 -1.39 7.06 8.53
CA LEU A 21 -2.04 5.80 8.86
C LEU A 21 -1.04 4.66 8.77
N VAL A 22 -1.08 3.77 9.75
CA VAL A 22 -0.31 2.53 9.74
C VAL A 22 -1.26 1.36 9.90
N TYR A 23 -1.21 0.45 8.97
CA TYR A 23 -1.85 -0.86 9.04
C TYR A 23 -0.80 -1.93 9.21
N SER A 24 -1.02 -2.86 10.12
CA SER A 24 -0.26 -4.09 10.13
C SER A 24 -1.17 -5.30 10.35
N LYS A 25 -0.77 -6.43 9.79
CA LYS A 25 -1.41 -7.73 9.98
C LYS A 25 -0.35 -8.76 10.33
N SER A 26 -0.57 -9.46 11.44
CA SER A 26 0.25 -10.59 11.84
C SER A 26 -0.59 -11.85 11.83
N PHE A 27 -0.18 -12.83 11.01
CA PHE A 27 -0.83 -14.12 10.91
C PHE A 27 0.24 -15.22 10.80
N PRO A 28 0.70 -15.77 11.93
CA PRO A 28 1.66 -16.85 11.93
C PRO A 28 1.19 -18.05 11.10
N GLY A 29 2.06 -18.54 10.23
CA GLY A 29 1.74 -19.63 9.30
C GLY A 29 1.25 -19.17 7.91
N SER A 30 0.93 -17.90 7.71
CA SER A 30 0.74 -17.31 6.37
C SER A 30 2.07 -16.93 5.72
N ARG A 31 2.04 -16.62 4.43
CA ARG A 31 3.18 -16.08 3.69
C ARG A 31 2.75 -14.85 2.90
N PRO A 32 3.23 -13.68 3.29
CA PRO A 32 4.07 -13.37 4.46
C PRO A 32 3.31 -13.56 5.78
N ALA A 33 4.03 -13.81 6.88
CA ALA A 33 3.46 -13.94 8.23
C ALA A 33 3.16 -12.58 8.87
N PHE A 34 3.77 -11.52 8.35
CA PHE A 34 3.60 -10.14 8.76
C PHE A 34 3.57 -9.24 7.53
N VAL A 35 2.72 -8.22 7.57
CA VAL A 35 2.74 -7.09 6.63
C VAL A 35 2.52 -5.80 7.39
N GLU A 36 3.15 -4.74 6.94
CA GLU A 36 2.88 -3.38 7.40
C GLU A 36 2.80 -2.43 6.19
N VAL A 37 1.78 -1.59 6.18
CA VAL A 37 1.61 -0.49 5.21
C VAL A 37 1.55 0.81 6.00
N ARG A 38 2.36 1.78 5.60
CA ARG A 38 2.30 3.16 6.08
C ARG A 38 1.83 4.05 4.95
N LEU A 39 0.85 4.88 5.21
CA LEU A 39 0.28 5.83 4.25
C LEU A 39 0.26 7.22 4.90
N ASP A 40 0.85 8.20 4.26
CA ASP A 40 0.73 9.59 4.69
C ASP A 40 -0.40 10.36 3.98
N GLY A 41 -0.69 11.56 4.45
CA GLY A 41 -1.75 12.41 3.90
C GLY A 41 -1.54 12.85 2.45
N THR A 42 -0.32 12.70 1.88
CA THR A 42 0.00 13.04 0.49
C THR A 42 -0.17 11.86 -0.46
N GLY A 43 -0.36 10.64 0.07
CA GLY A 43 -0.47 9.40 -0.69
C GLY A 43 0.85 8.63 -0.81
N ASP A 44 1.93 9.10 -0.19
CA ASP A 44 3.18 8.35 -0.14
C ASP A 44 3.03 7.15 0.80
N CYS A 45 3.44 5.98 0.31
CA CYS A 45 3.30 4.70 0.99
C CYS A 45 4.63 3.99 1.17
N GLU A 46 4.70 3.23 2.28
CA GLU A 46 5.74 2.24 2.53
C GLU A 46 5.09 0.89 2.82
N TYR A 47 5.62 -0.16 2.21
CA TYR A 47 5.22 -1.56 2.47
C TYR A 47 6.42 -2.37 2.95
N ARG A 48 6.19 -3.26 3.92
CA ARG A 48 7.19 -4.20 4.43
C ARG A 48 6.58 -5.53 4.85
N GLU A 49 7.38 -6.61 4.77
CA GLU A 49 7.00 -7.97 5.15
C GLU A 49 7.66 -8.44 6.45
N ALA A 50 8.51 -7.61 7.05
CA ALA A 50 9.11 -7.84 8.37
C ALA A 50 9.10 -6.54 9.18
N PRO A 51 8.93 -6.61 10.53
CA PRO A 51 8.91 -5.41 11.38
C PRO A 51 10.23 -4.65 11.39
N ASP A 52 11.35 -5.35 11.20
CA ASP A 52 12.74 -4.89 11.21
C ASP A 52 13.32 -4.69 9.80
N GLU A 53 12.47 -4.61 8.77
CA GLU A 53 12.92 -4.35 7.40
C GLU A 53 13.38 -2.91 7.23
N ASP A 54 14.69 -2.72 6.96
CA ASP A 54 15.33 -1.40 6.84
C ASP A 54 15.00 -0.67 5.52
N ASN A 55 14.65 -1.43 4.47
CA ASN A 55 14.39 -0.90 3.13
C ASN A 55 12.95 -1.22 2.67
N PRO A 56 11.93 -0.56 3.21
CA PRO A 56 10.56 -0.79 2.79
C PRO A 56 10.36 -0.45 1.32
N LEU A 57 9.48 -1.17 0.65
CA LEU A 57 9.08 -0.84 -0.71
C LEU A 57 8.27 0.48 -0.69
N LYS A 58 8.67 1.44 -1.50
CA LYS A 58 8.01 2.76 -1.59
C LYS A 58 7.21 2.86 -2.87
N PHE A 59 6.00 3.37 -2.74
CA PHE A 59 5.08 3.61 -3.85
C PHE A 59 4.15 4.77 -3.52
N ARG A 60 3.28 5.15 -4.45
CA ARG A 60 2.37 6.27 -4.26
C ARG A 60 0.95 5.92 -4.69
N LEU A 61 -0.02 6.23 -3.85
CA LEU A 61 -1.44 6.19 -4.19
C LEU A 61 -1.86 7.50 -4.88
N SER A 62 -2.96 7.46 -5.61
CA SER A 62 -3.62 8.69 -6.02
C SER A 62 -4.10 9.49 -4.79
N GLU A 63 -4.10 10.81 -4.89
CA GLU A 63 -4.64 11.65 -3.82
C GLU A 63 -6.11 11.33 -3.50
N ALA A 64 -6.88 10.89 -4.50
CA ALA A 64 -8.28 10.49 -4.31
C ALA A 64 -8.39 9.23 -3.45
N ASP A 65 -7.56 8.21 -3.72
CA ASP A 65 -7.52 6.97 -2.96
C ASP A 65 -7.04 7.24 -1.53
N ALA A 66 -5.96 8.03 -1.36
CA ALA A 66 -5.48 8.43 -0.04
C ALA A 66 -6.56 9.14 0.78
N ARG A 67 -7.24 10.14 0.19
CA ARG A 67 -8.35 10.84 0.85
C ARG A 67 -9.50 9.90 1.24
N ALA A 68 -9.84 8.93 0.39
CA ALA A 68 -10.87 7.93 0.70
C ALA A 68 -10.49 7.08 1.93
N ILE A 69 -9.23 6.63 2.02
CA ILE A 69 -8.73 5.85 3.16
C ILE A 69 -8.72 6.70 4.44
N PHE A 70 -8.24 7.96 4.38
CA PHE A 70 -8.27 8.86 5.53
C PHE A 70 -9.68 9.20 5.99
N ALA A 71 -10.65 9.32 5.06
CA ALA A 71 -12.05 9.53 5.40
C ALA A 71 -12.65 8.33 6.16
N LEU A 72 -12.29 7.09 5.78
CA LEU A 72 -12.66 5.88 6.53
C LEU A 72 -12.08 5.91 7.95
N ALA A 73 -10.80 6.25 8.09
CA ALA A 73 -10.18 6.40 9.42
C ALA A 73 -10.87 7.47 10.27
N GLY A 74 -11.32 8.57 9.66
CA GLY A 74 -12.11 9.61 10.31
C GLY A 74 -13.44 9.08 10.88
N ARG A 75 -14.18 8.26 10.09
CA ARG A 75 -15.44 7.63 10.55
C ARG A 75 -15.24 6.58 11.65
N LEU A 76 -14.02 6.06 11.76
CA LEU A 76 -13.61 5.17 12.86
C LEU A 76 -12.99 5.93 14.05
N ASP A 77 -13.31 7.22 14.19
CA ASP A 77 -12.82 8.10 15.27
C ASP A 77 -11.29 8.09 15.39
N ARG A 78 -10.59 8.00 14.24
CA ARG A 78 -9.13 7.89 14.21
C ARG A 78 -8.59 6.79 15.15
N PHE A 79 -9.33 5.67 15.22
CA PHE A 79 -9.00 4.47 16.00
C PHE A 79 -8.93 4.65 17.52
N THR A 80 -9.69 5.60 18.08
CA THR A 80 -9.79 5.78 19.54
C THR A 80 -10.75 4.79 20.21
N ARG A 81 -11.65 4.14 19.44
CA ARG A 81 -12.62 3.18 19.95
C ARG A 81 -12.25 1.73 19.61
N PRO A 82 -12.69 0.75 20.42
CA PRO A 82 -12.49 -0.66 20.10
C PRO A 82 -13.20 -1.06 18.80
N LEU A 83 -12.57 -1.93 18.02
CA LEU A 83 -13.13 -2.49 16.77
C LEU A 83 -13.37 -4.00 16.86
N GLU A 84 -12.84 -4.70 17.87
CA GLU A 84 -13.00 -6.13 18.04
C GLU A 84 -14.46 -6.49 18.35
N ALA A 85 -15.01 -7.42 17.58
CA ALA A 85 -16.39 -7.87 17.71
C ALA A 85 -16.63 -8.78 18.92
N ASN A 86 -15.58 -9.32 19.53
CA ASN A 86 -15.62 -10.31 20.62
C ASN A 86 -16.47 -11.56 20.30
N LEU A 87 -16.53 -11.92 19.03
CA LEU A 87 -17.21 -13.12 18.57
C LEU A 87 -16.27 -14.32 18.52
N LYS A 88 -16.83 -15.52 18.73
CA LYS A 88 -16.07 -16.76 18.57
C LYS A 88 -15.93 -17.09 17.08
N VAL A 89 -14.96 -16.45 16.42
CA VAL A 89 -14.64 -16.66 15.00
C VAL A 89 -13.24 -17.25 14.87
N ALA A 90 -12.93 -17.79 13.67
CA ALA A 90 -11.60 -18.27 13.35
C ALA A 90 -10.56 -17.11 13.48
N ASN A 91 -9.33 -17.48 13.84
CA ASN A 91 -8.23 -16.53 13.78
C ASN A 91 -7.90 -16.23 12.31
N MET A 92 -8.14 -15.00 11.88
CA MET A 92 -7.87 -14.49 10.53
C MET A 92 -6.62 -13.60 10.48
N GLY A 93 -5.81 -13.62 11.53
CA GLY A 93 -4.68 -12.72 11.76
C GLY A 93 -5.08 -11.46 12.50
N ILE A 94 -4.21 -11.05 13.42
CA ILE A 94 -4.41 -9.81 14.19
C ILE A 94 -4.09 -8.61 13.31
N LYS A 95 -5.09 -7.78 13.07
CA LYS A 95 -4.99 -6.50 12.37
C LYS A 95 -4.77 -5.39 13.39
N THR A 96 -3.88 -4.47 13.06
CA THR A 96 -3.65 -3.25 13.86
C THR A 96 -3.85 -2.05 12.95
N PHE A 97 -4.69 -1.12 13.37
CA PHE A 97 -4.76 0.23 12.79
C PHE A 97 -4.16 1.22 13.75
N ARG A 98 -3.35 2.13 13.21
CA ARG A 98 -2.78 3.24 13.96
C ARG A 98 -2.88 4.54 13.19
N PHE A 99 -3.28 5.60 13.88
CA PHE A 99 -3.28 6.98 13.40
C PHE A 99 -2.21 7.77 14.14
N GLU A 100 -1.40 8.51 13.41
CA GLU A 100 -0.33 9.37 13.94
C GLU A 100 -0.47 10.78 13.36
N GLU A 101 -0.45 11.82 14.20
CA GLU A 101 -0.45 13.23 13.78
C GLU A 101 0.17 14.07 14.89
N GLY A 102 1.35 14.61 14.68
CA GLY A 102 2.10 15.31 15.73
C GLY A 102 2.32 14.44 16.96
N ALA A 103 1.83 14.86 18.10
CA ALA A 103 1.90 14.11 19.36
C ALA A 103 0.77 13.07 19.52
N THR A 104 -0.24 13.09 18.65
CA THR A 104 -1.37 12.16 18.72
C THR A 104 -0.98 10.81 18.14
N ARG A 105 -1.23 9.73 18.91
CA ARG A 105 -1.05 8.35 18.46
C ARG A 105 -2.17 7.50 19.02
N ASN A 106 -3.07 7.05 18.15
CA ASN A 106 -4.15 6.13 18.50
C ASN A 106 -3.89 4.79 17.83
N GLU A 107 -4.17 3.70 18.53
CA GLU A 107 -3.97 2.34 18.02
C GLU A 107 -5.10 1.43 18.47
N VAL A 108 -5.61 0.60 17.55
CA VAL A 108 -6.58 -0.44 17.86
C VAL A 108 -6.16 -1.76 17.21
N LYS A 109 -6.35 -2.86 17.94
CA LYS A 109 -6.07 -4.23 17.46
C LYS A 109 -7.36 -5.04 17.46
N PHE A 110 -7.53 -5.86 16.43
CA PHE A 110 -8.68 -6.76 16.32
C PHE A 110 -8.39 -7.94 15.40
N ASN A 111 -9.07 -9.05 15.64
CA ASN A 111 -9.12 -10.19 14.71
C ASN A 111 -10.27 -10.00 13.73
N TYR A 112 -11.47 -9.66 14.24
CA TYR A 112 -12.68 -9.46 13.45
C TYR A 112 -13.49 -8.28 13.98
N SER A 113 -14.09 -7.50 13.09
CA SER A 113 -14.96 -6.38 13.42
C SER A 113 -16.35 -6.58 12.79
N LEU A 114 -17.39 -6.03 13.39
CA LEU A 114 -18.71 -5.89 12.78
C LEU A 114 -18.91 -4.53 12.09
N ASP A 115 -17.97 -3.62 12.28
CA ASP A 115 -18.06 -2.28 11.73
C ASP A 115 -17.77 -2.29 10.21
N PRO A 116 -18.69 -1.81 9.36
CA PRO A 116 -18.51 -1.80 7.90
C PRO A 116 -17.35 -0.91 7.46
N ASP A 117 -17.08 0.21 8.15
CA ASP A 117 -15.95 1.07 7.83
C ASP A 117 -14.62 0.42 8.20
N ALA A 118 -14.58 -0.40 9.27
CA ALA A 118 -13.40 -1.20 9.61
C ALA A 118 -13.12 -2.28 8.56
N HIS A 119 -14.16 -2.89 7.98
CA HIS A 119 -14.00 -3.81 6.84
C HIS A 119 -13.50 -3.07 5.60
N ALA A 120 -14.09 -1.91 5.28
CA ALA A 120 -13.72 -1.15 4.09
C ALA A 120 -12.25 -0.67 4.14
N ILE A 121 -11.78 -0.14 5.27
CA ILE A 121 -10.38 0.29 5.40
C ILE A 121 -9.42 -0.92 5.44
N ALA A 122 -9.82 -2.04 6.05
CA ALA A 122 -9.02 -3.27 6.00
C ALA A 122 -8.88 -3.79 4.57
N ASP A 123 -9.96 -3.79 3.76
CA ASP A 123 -9.90 -4.18 2.35
C ASP A 123 -8.95 -3.30 1.55
N TRP A 124 -8.95 -1.98 1.78
CA TRP A 124 -7.97 -1.09 1.15
C TRP A 124 -6.53 -1.52 1.43
N PHE A 125 -6.18 -1.73 2.68
CA PHE A 125 -4.82 -2.13 3.05
C PHE A 125 -4.46 -3.54 2.61
N GLU A 126 -5.41 -4.49 2.60
CA GLU A 126 -5.20 -5.83 2.08
C GLU A 126 -4.98 -5.82 0.56
N ARG A 127 -5.70 -4.97 -0.18
CA ARG A 127 -5.47 -4.76 -1.63
C ARG A 127 -4.11 -4.10 -1.90
N ILE A 128 -3.69 -3.15 -1.09
CA ILE A 128 -2.35 -2.57 -1.16
C ILE A 128 -1.31 -3.68 -0.95
N ALA A 129 -1.42 -4.46 0.12
CA ALA A 129 -0.48 -5.55 0.40
C ALA A 129 -0.46 -6.61 -0.71
N GLU A 130 -1.61 -6.99 -1.27
CA GLU A 130 -1.71 -7.90 -2.42
C GLU A 130 -0.98 -7.33 -3.65
N THR A 131 -1.16 -6.05 -3.92
CA THR A 131 -0.49 -5.37 -5.05
C THR A 131 1.03 -5.39 -4.89
N GLU A 132 1.53 -5.06 -3.71
CA GLU A 132 2.99 -5.01 -3.45
C GLU A 132 3.62 -6.41 -3.46
N GLN A 133 2.90 -7.44 -3.02
CA GLN A 133 3.34 -8.82 -3.16
C GLN A 133 3.46 -9.23 -4.63
N HIS A 134 2.52 -8.81 -5.49
CA HIS A 134 2.65 -9.02 -6.94
C HIS A 134 3.87 -8.29 -7.51
N PHE A 135 4.13 -7.07 -7.07
CA PHE A 135 5.29 -6.29 -7.51
C PHE A 135 6.59 -7.00 -7.14
N ILE A 136 6.75 -7.38 -5.87
CA ILE A 136 7.94 -8.10 -5.38
C ILE A 136 8.13 -9.42 -6.13
N ASN A 137 7.04 -10.18 -6.34
CA ASN A 137 7.11 -11.47 -7.02
C ASN A 137 7.51 -11.33 -8.49
N LEU A 138 6.94 -10.35 -9.20
CA LEU A 138 7.29 -10.10 -10.61
C LEU A 138 8.72 -9.58 -10.73
N GLU A 139 9.15 -8.66 -9.86
CA GLU A 139 10.51 -8.14 -9.85
C GLU A 139 11.54 -9.24 -9.57
N ARG A 140 11.29 -10.07 -8.55
CA ARG A 140 12.15 -11.22 -8.21
C ARG A 140 12.24 -12.21 -9.37
N SER A 141 11.10 -12.57 -9.97
CA SER A 141 11.07 -13.45 -11.12
C SER A 141 11.86 -12.87 -12.30
N ALA A 142 11.67 -11.58 -12.59
CA ALA A 142 12.40 -10.92 -13.67
C ALA A 142 13.92 -10.90 -13.46
N ARG A 143 14.38 -10.89 -12.21
CA ARG A 143 15.82 -10.92 -11.90
C ARG A 143 16.42 -12.32 -11.87
N PHE A 144 15.69 -13.30 -11.32
CA PHE A 144 16.28 -14.57 -10.90
C PHE A 144 15.60 -15.81 -11.50
N ASP A 145 14.37 -15.69 -12.02
CA ASP A 145 13.57 -16.81 -12.54
C ASP A 145 12.79 -16.41 -13.80
N LYS A 146 13.49 -16.34 -14.93
CA LYS A 146 12.87 -15.92 -16.20
C LYS A 146 11.68 -16.76 -16.64
N LEU A 147 11.64 -18.04 -16.26
CA LEU A 147 10.50 -18.92 -16.55
C LEU A 147 9.31 -18.61 -15.63
N GLY A 148 9.56 -18.22 -14.40
CA GLY A 148 8.54 -17.80 -13.43
C GLY A 148 7.84 -16.49 -13.78
N VAL A 149 8.45 -15.64 -14.63
CA VAL A 149 7.87 -14.35 -15.05
C VAL A 149 6.48 -14.52 -15.65
N TYR A 150 6.28 -15.54 -16.50
CA TYR A 150 4.98 -15.80 -17.09
C TYR A 150 3.89 -16.05 -16.04
N LYS A 151 4.19 -16.87 -15.03
CA LYS A 151 3.27 -17.14 -13.92
C LYS A 151 3.01 -15.89 -13.07
N ALA A 152 4.04 -15.09 -12.82
CA ALA A 152 3.90 -13.84 -12.04
C ALA A 152 2.96 -12.85 -12.76
N ILE A 153 3.08 -12.72 -14.10
CA ILE A 153 2.19 -11.87 -14.90
C ILE A 153 0.75 -12.42 -14.90
N LEU A 154 0.55 -13.74 -15.03
CA LEU A 154 -0.79 -14.34 -14.95
C LEU A 154 -1.48 -14.04 -13.61
N ASN A 155 -0.74 -14.13 -12.50
CA ASN A 155 -1.29 -13.81 -11.18
C ASN A 155 -1.64 -12.33 -11.07
N LEU A 156 -0.81 -11.45 -11.58
CA LEU A 156 -1.06 -10.01 -11.62
C LEU A 156 -2.31 -9.67 -12.46
N GLU A 157 -2.44 -10.27 -13.66
CA GLU A 157 -3.60 -10.15 -14.54
C GLU A 157 -4.88 -10.60 -13.83
N ALA A 158 -4.86 -11.76 -13.16
CA ALA A 158 -6.00 -12.26 -12.41
C ALA A 158 -6.44 -11.33 -11.25
N SER A 159 -5.50 -10.63 -10.60
CA SER A 159 -5.84 -9.63 -9.58
C SER A 159 -6.34 -8.33 -10.20
N HIS A 160 -5.85 -7.96 -11.39
CA HIS A 160 -6.38 -6.84 -12.17
C HIS A 160 -7.85 -7.08 -12.56
N ASP A 161 -8.17 -8.25 -13.11
CA ASP A 161 -9.53 -8.62 -13.54
C ASP A 161 -10.52 -8.60 -12.37
N ARG A 162 -10.06 -8.99 -11.18
CA ARG A 162 -10.84 -8.92 -9.94
C ARG A 162 -10.91 -7.51 -9.34
N LYS A 163 -10.30 -6.50 -9.98
CA LYS A 163 -10.22 -5.10 -9.49
C LYS A 163 -9.57 -4.99 -8.10
N ARG A 164 -8.60 -5.88 -7.84
CA ARG A 164 -7.89 -5.91 -6.55
C ARG A 164 -6.67 -4.97 -6.51
N LEU A 165 -6.12 -4.59 -7.67
CA LEU A 165 -4.91 -3.79 -7.72
C LEU A 165 -5.16 -2.33 -7.34
N VAL A 166 -4.18 -1.77 -6.64
CA VAL A 166 -4.10 -0.36 -6.25
C VAL A 166 -2.84 0.23 -6.89
N ALA A 167 -2.94 1.43 -7.46
CA ALA A 167 -1.82 2.08 -8.16
C ALA A 167 -1.09 1.15 -9.17
N PRO A 168 -1.81 0.50 -10.13
CA PRO A 168 -1.23 -0.47 -11.05
C PRO A 168 -0.17 0.14 -11.98
N GLU A 169 -0.15 1.45 -12.15
CA GLU A 169 0.83 2.19 -12.96
C GLU A 169 2.28 1.99 -12.48
N GLN A 170 2.50 1.62 -11.22
CA GLN A 170 3.83 1.30 -10.70
C GLN A 170 4.50 0.11 -11.39
N PHE A 171 3.71 -0.81 -11.97
CA PHE A 171 4.22 -1.97 -12.71
C PHE A 171 4.74 -1.62 -14.11
N LEU A 172 4.39 -0.47 -14.68
CA LEU A 172 4.69 -0.11 -16.07
C LEU A 172 6.18 -0.24 -16.43
N PRO A 173 7.14 0.27 -15.63
CA PRO A 173 8.55 0.15 -15.97
C PRO A 173 9.02 -1.33 -16.06
N LEU A 174 8.47 -2.19 -15.19
CA LEU A 174 8.81 -3.60 -15.12
C LEU A 174 8.16 -4.38 -16.26
N LEU A 175 6.88 -4.15 -16.55
CA LEU A 175 6.15 -4.77 -17.66
C LEU A 175 6.75 -4.39 -19.01
N ASP A 176 7.09 -3.11 -19.24
CA ASP A 176 7.76 -2.65 -20.46
C ASP A 176 9.12 -3.29 -20.66
N ARG A 177 9.89 -3.46 -19.57
CA ARG A 177 11.18 -4.16 -19.62
C ARG A 177 11.01 -5.63 -20.03
N VAL A 178 10.01 -6.32 -19.46
CA VAL A 178 9.71 -7.71 -19.82
C VAL A 178 9.25 -7.81 -21.28
N ALA A 179 8.33 -6.96 -21.71
CA ALA A 179 7.78 -6.96 -23.08
C ALA A 179 8.86 -6.79 -24.16
N LYS A 180 9.88 -5.97 -23.89
CA LYS A 180 10.94 -5.61 -24.85
C LYS A 180 12.17 -6.54 -24.80
N ASN A 181 12.24 -7.49 -23.89
CA ASN A 181 13.44 -8.30 -23.69
C ASN A 181 13.25 -9.73 -24.21
N ASP A 182 13.95 -10.07 -25.30
CA ASP A 182 13.88 -11.37 -25.97
C ASP A 182 14.36 -12.56 -25.12
N SER A 183 14.97 -12.31 -23.97
CA SER A 183 15.36 -13.38 -23.05
C SER A 183 14.17 -14.01 -22.31
N TYR A 184 13.00 -13.39 -22.36
CA TYR A 184 11.76 -13.97 -21.81
C TYR A 184 10.98 -14.71 -22.90
N VAL A 185 10.20 -15.71 -22.50
CA VAL A 185 9.35 -16.46 -23.44
C VAL A 185 8.33 -15.53 -24.11
N HIS A 186 8.01 -15.81 -25.37
CA HIS A 186 7.14 -14.96 -26.19
C HIS A 186 5.80 -14.65 -25.51
N MET A 187 5.14 -15.66 -24.93
CA MET A 187 3.87 -15.48 -24.22
C MET A 187 3.96 -14.53 -23.01
N ALA A 188 5.10 -14.52 -22.30
CA ALA A 188 5.28 -13.57 -21.19
C ALA A 188 5.44 -12.14 -21.70
N ARG A 189 6.14 -11.95 -22.81
CA ARG A 189 6.33 -10.64 -23.44
C ARG A 189 5.01 -10.05 -23.95
N GLU A 190 4.21 -10.86 -24.66
CA GLU A 190 2.89 -10.44 -25.15
C GLU A 190 1.94 -10.04 -24.03
N ARG A 191 1.86 -10.87 -22.96
CA ARG A 191 1.02 -10.55 -21.80
C ARG A 191 1.51 -9.32 -21.06
N ALA A 192 2.81 -9.15 -20.89
CA ALA A 192 3.37 -7.95 -20.27
C ALA A 192 2.99 -6.69 -21.07
N ALA A 193 3.08 -6.75 -22.40
CA ALA A 193 2.68 -5.64 -23.27
C ALA A 193 1.18 -5.33 -23.14
N ALA A 194 0.33 -6.35 -23.22
CA ALA A 194 -1.13 -6.19 -23.11
C ALA A 194 -1.54 -5.61 -21.74
N LEU A 195 -0.94 -6.09 -20.65
CA LEU A 195 -1.22 -5.63 -19.31
C LEU A 195 -0.71 -4.19 -19.09
N ALA A 196 0.45 -3.83 -19.66
CA ALA A 196 0.96 -2.46 -19.62
C ALA A 196 0.02 -1.48 -20.34
N GLU A 197 -0.56 -1.87 -21.47
CA GLU A 197 -1.58 -1.05 -22.16
C GLU A 197 -2.86 -0.91 -21.32
N ALA A 198 -3.30 -2.00 -20.68
CA ALA A 198 -4.46 -1.93 -19.78
C ALA A 198 -4.21 -0.97 -18.59
N PHE A 199 -3.01 -0.92 -18.03
CA PHE A 199 -2.66 -0.03 -16.92
C PHE A 199 -2.48 1.44 -17.34
N ARG A 200 -2.19 1.70 -18.64
CA ARG A 200 -2.15 3.06 -19.20
C ARG A 200 -3.52 3.60 -19.54
N ALA A 201 -4.49 2.72 -19.72
CA ALA A 201 -5.84 3.14 -20.06
C ALA A 201 -6.44 4.02 -18.94
N PRO A 202 -7.13 5.13 -19.28
CA PRO A 202 -7.78 5.96 -18.26
C PRO A 202 -8.74 5.12 -17.43
N LYS A 203 -8.69 5.25 -16.11
CA LYS A 203 -9.69 4.62 -15.22
C LYS A 203 -11.08 5.07 -15.69
N ALA A 204 -11.97 4.14 -16.04
CA ALA A 204 -13.36 4.47 -16.32
C ALA A 204 -13.91 5.25 -15.12
N LYS A 205 -14.56 6.40 -15.40
CA LYS A 205 -15.25 7.14 -14.34
C LYS A 205 -16.28 6.19 -13.71
N PRO A 206 -16.35 6.11 -12.37
CA PRO A 206 -17.46 5.40 -11.74
C PRO A 206 -18.77 6.06 -12.18
N GLU A 207 -19.71 5.25 -12.66
CA GLU A 207 -21.08 5.65 -12.94
C GLU A 207 -21.82 6.03 -11.66
#